data_8340123f2c24eba15b3e13cefb228578
#
_entry.id   8340123f2c24eba15b3e13cefb228578
#
_cell.length_a   1.000
_cell.length_b   1.000
_cell.length_c   1.000
_cell.angle_alpha   90.00
_cell.angle_beta   90.00
_cell.angle_gamma   90.00
#
_symmetry.space_group_name_H-M   'P 1'
#
loop_
_entity.id
_entity.type
_entity.pdbx_description
1 polymer ?
#
loop_
_entity_poly.entity_id
_entity_poly.type
_entity_poly.pdbx_seq_one_letter_code
_entity_poly.pdbx_strand_id
1 'polypeptide(L)'
;MTTIIDSHIFGNVFSTPEIAAIWSDKQRTKYFLDFEAGLAKAQAKLGIIPQKAADHIVKHCRVEEIDFNDLRRQTELIGYPVLPVVKQIVAKVNTVEAQLGEWAHWGATTQDLTDTAVVLQLRDTLALVGQSIDAIINALRGLCERYKTTPMAARSNLQQAVPISFGFKMARLLASFERHKQRLNELKPRLFVLEFSGAAGTLATIASASSYNAPDEVDGKPLGLRCQELLAEELGLGVPTIAWHTERDNLAEAANFLALLTATSAKFATDLKLMMQSEVGEAREPYVAHRGSSSTMPQKRNPIGSAYICGMAASVRGMASSMTEAIVADHERSTGPWQIEWIVLPQICALSHACLKQTQYLFEGLEVDEKGMQRNLELSKGMVVSEAVMMGLGKTIGRQFAHDVGKYGHTYLLCRL
;
A
#
# COMPACT_ATOMS: atom_id res chain seq x y z
N MET A 1 -25.20 -0.74 -1.20
CA MET A 1 -23.77 -1.14 -1.12
C MET A 1 -23.18 -0.93 -2.50
N THR A 2 -22.24 0.00 -2.61
CA THR A 2 -21.58 0.36 -3.88
C THR A 2 -20.21 -0.29 -4.02
N THR A 3 -19.52 -0.55 -2.90
CA THR A 3 -18.25 -1.27 -2.87
C THR A 3 -18.25 -2.36 -1.80
N ILE A 4 -17.45 -3.40 -1.98
CA ILE A 4 -17.32 -4.48 -1.01
C ILE A 4 -16.56 -4.02 0.26
N ILE A 5 -15.76 -2.97 0.14
CA ILE A 5 -14.99 -2.39 1.24
C ILE A 5 -15.92 -1.76 2.28
N ASP A 6 -17.02 -1.11 1.83
CA ASP A 6 -17.99 -0.45 2.69
C ASP A 6 -19.13 -1.38 3.13
N SER A 7 -19.02 -2.68 2.86
CA SER A 7 -20.04 -3.66 3.20
C SER A 7 -20.03 -3.97 4.70
N HIS A 8 -21.18 -3.92 5.35
CA HIS A 8 -21.34 -4.39 6.74
C HIS A 8 -21.05 -5.89 6.90
N ILE A 9 -21.19 -6.69 5.83
CA ILE A 9 -20.95 -8.14 5.86
C ILE A 9 -19.49 -8.45 5.54
N PHE A 10 -18.91 -7.78 4.54
CA PHE A 10 -17.59 -8.11 3.98
C PHE A 10 -16.50 -7.09 4.32
N GLY A 11 -16.82 -5.95 4.94
CA GLY A 11 -15.88 -4.85 5.18
C GLY A 11 -14.61 -5.33 5.89
N ASN A 12 -14.73 -6.12 6.95
CA ASN A 12 -13.58 -6.64 7.70
C ASN A 12 -12.80 -7.77 6.99
N VAL A 13 -13.27 -8.22 5.81
CA VAL A 13 -12.54 -9.17 4.95
C VAL A 13 -11.68 -8.43 3.94
N PHE A 14 -12.23 -7.36 3.34
CA PHE A 14 -11.62 -6.61 2.24
C PHE A 14 -11.09 -5.22 2.65
N SER A 15 -11.17 -4.90 3.93
CA SER A 15 -10.61 -3.71 4.57
C SER A 15 -10.19 -4.05 5.99
N THR A 16 -9.69 -3.06 6.72
CA THR A 16 -9.47 -3.14 8.18
C THR A 16 -9.95 -1.84 8.83
N PRO A 17 -10.32 -1.84 10.13
CA PRO A 17 -10.74 -0.63 10.80
C PRO A 17 -9.70 0.50 10.74
N GLU A 18 -8.41 0.15 10.84
CA GLU A 18 -7.32 1.12 10.83
C GLU A 18 -7.19 1.83 9.48
N ILE A 19 -7.24 1.07 8.37
CA ILE A 19 -7.14 1.66 7.03
C ILE A 19 -8.42 2.44 6.66
N ALA A 20 -9.59 1.96 7.08
CA ALA A 20 -10.86 2.64 6.88
C ALA A 20 -10.88 3.99 7.62
N ALA A 21 -10.30 4.08 8.81
CA ALA A 21 -10.15 5.33 9.54
C ALA A 21 -9.29 6.34 8.79
N ILE A 22 -8.14 5.92 8.23
CA ILE A 22 -7.22 6.79 7.46
C ILE A 22 -7.90 7.36 6.21
N TRP A 23 -8.71 6.56 5.51
CA TRP A 23 -9.37 6.95 4.26
C TRP A 23 -10.81 7.45 4.47
N SER A 24 -11.22 7.71 5.71
CA SER A 24 -12.54 8.31 6.01
C SER A 24 -12.60 9.78 5.60
N ASP A 25 -13.79 10.27 5.30
CA ASP A 25 -14.03 11.69 5.03
C ASP A 25 -13.61 12.56 6.22
N LYS A 26 -13.84 12.08 7.45
CA LYS A 26 -13.43 12.79 8.67
C LYS A 26 -11.90 12.98 8.73
N GLN A 27 -11.13 11.93 8.44
CA GLN A 27 -9.67 12.00 8.48
C GLN A 27 -9.10 12.83 7.32
N ARG A 28 -9.67 12.70 6.12
CA ARG A 28 -9.29 13.53 4.97
C ARG A 28 -9.54 15.02 5.26
N THR A 29 -10.71 15.35 5.79
CA THR A 29 -11.03 16.74 6.18
C THR A 29 -10.10 17.24 7.28
N LYS A 30 -9.72 16.37 8.24
CA LYS A 30 -8.71 16.72 9.25
C LYS A 30 -7.38 17.12 8.60
N TYR A 31 -6.92 16.40 7.58
CA TYR A 31 -5.68 16.77 6.88
C TYR A 31 -5.80 18.08 6.09
N PHE A 32 -6.98 18.42 5.54
CA PHE A 32 -7.22 19.76 4.99
C PHE A 32 -7.07 20.84 6.07
N LEU A 33 -7.64 20.60 7.25
CA LEU A 33 -7.55 21.52 8.38
C LEU A 33 -6.11 21.62 8.95
N ASP A 34 -5.37 20.50 8.98
CA ASP A 34 -3.97 20.50 9.38
C ASP A 34 -3.11 21.33 8.41
N PHE A 35 -3.40 21.24 7.10
CA PHE A 35 -2.76 22.08 6.08
C PHE A 35 -3.07 23.56 6.31
N GLU A 36 -4.34 23.95 6.47
CA GLU A 36 -4.75 25.35 6.68
C GLU A 36 -4.13 25.92 7.97
N ALA A 37 -4.12 25.13 9.05
CA ALA A 37 -3.50 25.52 10.31
C ALA A 37 -1.97 25.69 10.17
N GLY A 38 -1.30 24.76 9.48
CA GLY A 38 0.13 24.84 9.20
C GLY A 38 0.47 26.04 8.30
N LEU A 39 -0.33 26.27 7.26
CA LEU A 39 -0.18 27.39 6.35
C LEU A 39 -0.30 28.73 7.08
N ALA A 40 -1.35 28.89 7.92
CA ALA A 40 -1.56 30.12 8.68
C ALA A 40 -0.39 30.39 9.64
N LYS A 41 0.15 29.37 10.32
CA LYS A 41 1.35 29.51 11.17
C LYS A 41 2.59 29.92 10.38
N ALA A 42 2.86 29.24 9.27
CA ALA A 42 4.01 29.52 8.40
C ALA A 42 3.94 30.95 7.86
N GLN A 43 2.77 31.36 7.41
CA GLN A 43 2.53 32.70 6.85
C GLN A 43 2.62 33.80 7.88
N ALA A 44 2.07 33.61 9.08
CA ALA A 44 2.19 34.62 10.16
C ALA A 44 3.64 34.81 10.59
N LYS A 45 4.42 33.72 10.71
CA LYS A 45 5.86 33.77 11.04
C LYS A 45 6.67 34.61 10.04
N LEU A 46 6.21 34.65 8.79
CA LEU A 46 6.84 35.44 7.71
C LEU A 46 6.22 36.83 7.51
N GLY A 47 5.17 37.18 8.26
CA GLY A 47 4.45 38.45 8.10
C GLY A 47 3.56 38.49 6.86
N ILE A 48 3.28 37.36 6.20
CA ILE A 48 2.39 37.24 5.05
C ILE A 48 0.96 37.54 5.46
N ILE A 49 0.52 37.01 6.62
CA ILE A 49 -0.77 37.30 7.22
C ILE A 49 -0.59 37.87 8.64
N PRO A 50 -1.57 38.59 9.20
CA PRO A 50 -1.51 39.04 10.57
C PRO A 50 -1.49 37.86 11.58
N GLN A 51 -0.66 37.94 12.62
CA GLN A 51 -0.57 36.92 13.68
C GLN A 51 -1.95 36.64 14.30
N LYS A 52 -2.76 37.64 14.55
CA LYS A 52 -4.12 37.51 15.06
C LYS A 52 -5.01 36.67 14.19
N ALA A 53 -4.91 36.82 12.85
CA ALA A 53 -5.65 35.99 11.90
C ALA A 53 -5.22 34.53 12.00
N ALA A 54 -3.91 34.26 12.00
CA ALA A 54 -3.37 32.92 12.14
C ALA A 54 -3.84 32.22 13.44
N ASP A 55 -3.78 32.92 14.56
CA ASP A 55 -4.21 32.35 15.86
C ASP A 55 -5.68 31.90 15.83
N HIS A 56 -6.55 32.68 15.20
CA HIS A 56 -7.98 32.33 15.09
C HIS A 56 -8.23 31.28 14.00
N ILE A 57 -7.53 31.29 12.87
CA ILE A 57 -7.62 30.22 11.86
C ILE A 57 -7.21 28.89 12.50
N VAL A 58 -6.06 28.81 13.13
CA VAL A 58 -5.58 27.59 13.81
C VAL A 58 -6.58 27.09 14.85
N LYS A 59 -7.16 28.00 15.65
CA LYS A 59 -8.16 27.64 16.66
C LYS A 59 -9.40 26.98 16.08
N HIS A 60 -9.83 27.38 14.87
CA HIS A 60 -11.03 26.87 14.21
C HIS A 60 -10.75 25.78 13.16
N CYS A 61 -9.49 25.40 12.95
CA CYS A 61 -9.12 24.22 12.13
C CYS A 61 -9.35 22.92 12.91
N ARG A 62 -10.59 22.65 13.29
CA ARG A 62 -11.00 21.47 14.06
C ARG A 62 -12.11 20.73 13.34
N VAL A 63 -11.94 19.43 13.16
CA VAL A 63 -12.86 18.60 12.39
C VAL A 63 -14.26 18.53 13.02
N GLU A 64 -14.36 18.70 14.34
CA GLU A 64 -15.60 18.74 15.10
C GLU A 64 -16.42 20.00 14.79
N GLU A 65 -15.82 21.01 14.20
CA GLU A 65 -16.46 22.26 13.83
C GLU A 65 -16.99 22.26 12.40
N ILE A 66 -16.73 21.23 11.61
CA ILE A 66 -17.17 21.11 10.22
C ILE A 66 -18.58 20.50 10.13
N ASP A 67 -19.48 21.18 9.46
CA ASP A 67 -20.76 20.64 9.04
C ASP A 67 -20.59 19.78 7.78
N PHE A 68 -20.55 18.46 7.96
CA PHE A 68 -20.39 17.50 6.87
C PHE A 68 -21.60 17.43 5.94
N ASN A 69 -22.79 17.79 6.39
CA ASN A 69 -23.97 17.83 5.51
C ASN A 69 -23.88 19.01 4.52
N ASP A 70 -23.49 20.18 5.03
CA ASP A 70 -23.23 21.33 4.15
C ASP A 70 -22.02 21.08 3.25
N LEU A 71 -20.93 20.51 3.79
CA LEU A 71 -19.74 20.13 3.02
C LEU A 71 -20.10 19.23 1.83
N ARG A 72 -20.91 18.20 2.05
CA ARG A 72 -21.40 17.30 0.99
C ARG A 72 -22.19 18.06 -0.07
N ARG A 73 -23.20 18.83 0.34
CA ARG A 73 -24.07 19.60 -0.56
C ARG A 73 -23.28 20.59 -1.43
N GLN A 74 -22.31 21.29 -0.81
CA GLN A 74 -21.47 22.26 -1.52
C GLN A 74 -20.47 21.57 -2.45
N THR A 75 -19.92 20.42 -2.04
CA THR A 75 -19.02 19.63 -2.88
C THR A 75 -19.73 19.13 -4.15
N GLU A 76 -20.95 18.65 -4.03
CA GLU A 76 -21.77 18.23 -5.18
C GLU A 76 -22.02 19.39 -6.17
N LEU A 77 -22.17 20.61 -5.66
CA LEU A 77 -22.40 21.81 -6.47
C LEU A 77 -21.11 22.34 -7.13
N ILE A 78 -20.01 22.39 -6.35
CA ILE A 78 -18.74 23.03 -6.76
C ILE A 78 -17.83 22.03 -7.51
N GLY A 79 -17.97 20.72 -7.20
CA GLY A 79 -17.12 19.65 -7.73
C GLY A 79 -15.89 19.33 -6.87
N TYR A 80 -15.57 20.15 -5.85
CA TYR A 80 -14.38 20.00 -5.01
C TYR A 80 -14.65 20.30 -3.55
N PRO A 81 -14.07 19.57 -2.57
CA PRO A 81 -14.40 19.70 -1.15
C PRO A 81 -13.69 20.85 -0.43
N VAL A 82 -12.57 21.39 -0.97
CA VAL A 82 -11.73 22.33 -0.25
C VAL A 82 -12.38 23.70 -0.05
N LEU A 83 -12.94 24.30 -1.09
CA LEU A 83 -13.59 25.62 -0.97
C LEU A 83 -14.71 25.64 0.08
N PRO A 84 -15.61 24.62 0.18
CA PRO A 84 -16.59 24.54 1.27
C PRO A 84 -15.96 24.46 2.66
N VAL A 85 -14.84 23.73 2.85
CA VAL A 85 -14.12 23.68 4.14
C VAL A 85 -13.58 25.06 4.48
N VAL A 86 -12.89 25.72 3.55
CA VAL A 86 -12.34 27.08 3.74
C VAL A 86 -13.45 28.08 4.09
N LYS A 87 -14.59 28.05 3.40
CA LYS A 87 -15.73 28.92 3.73
C LYS A 87 -16.24 28.73 5.15
N GLN A 88 -16.27 27.50 5.66
CA GLN A 88 -16.67 27.25 7.04
C GLN A 88 -15.66 27.81 8.04
N ILE A 89 -14.34 27.69 7.77
CA ILE A 89 -13.28 28.33 8.58
C ILE A 89 -13.46 29.85 8.58
N VAL A 90 -13.54 30.47 7.41
CA VAL A 90 -13.73 31.91 7.22
C VAL A 90 -14.96 32.42 7.99
N ALA A 91 -16.08 31.78 7.84
CA ALA A 91 -17.33 32.15 8.52
C ALA A 91 -17.16 32.16 10.06
N LYS A 92 -16.49 31.14 10.62
CA LYS A 92 -16.25 31.05 12.04
C LYS A 92 -15.27 32.08 12.56
N VAL A 93 -14.16 32.29 11.85
CA VAL A 93 -13.16 33.31 12.21
C VAL A 93 -13.76 34.70 12.15
N ASN A 94 -14.60 34.99 11.14
CA ASN A 94 -15.28 36.29 11.00
C ASN A 94 -16.33 36.57 12.09
N THR A 95 -16.76 35.57 12.87
CA THR A 95 -17.58 35.82 14.09
C THR A 95 -16.80 36.50 15.20
N VAL A 96 -15.48 36.36 15.21
CA VAL A 96 -14.59 37.01 16.22
C VAL A 96 -14.32 38.46 15.85
N GLU A 97 -13.97 38.69 14.59
CA GLU A 97 -13.72 40.02 14.03
C GLU A 97 -13.97 39.99 12.53
N ALA A 98 -14.73 40.96 12.03
CA ALA A 98 -15.07 41.08 10.63
C ALA A 98 -13.79 41.11 9.74
N GLN A 99 -13.80 40.36 8.66
CA GLN A 99 -12.71 40.21 7.68
C GLN A 99 -11.45 39.48 8.18
N LEU A 100 -11.39 39.07 9.44
CA LEU A 100 -10.21 38.37 9.95
C LEU A 100 -10.02 36.99 9.29
N GLY A 101 -11.13 36.33 8.95
CA GLY A 101 -11.12 35.05 8.28
C GLY A 101 -10.68 35.08 6.81
N GLU A 102 -10.68 36.25 6.17
CA GLU A 102 -10.29 36.40 4.76
C GLU A 102 -8.82 36.06 4.51
N TRP A 103 -8.02 35.97 5.57
CA TRP A 103 -6.63 35.50 5.52
C TRP A 103 -6.47 33.96 5.47
N ALA A 104 -7.54 33.18 5.61
CA ALA A 104 -7.49 31.74 5.44
C ALA A 104 -7.21 31.38 3.96
N HIS A 105 -6.51 30.27 3.73
CA HIS A 105 -6.19 29.77 2.38
C HIS A 105 -5.38 30.76 1.52
N TRP A 106 -4.64 31.68 2.12
CA TRP A 106 -3.96 32.76 1.41
C TRP A 106 -2.89 32.23 0.46
N GLY A 107 -3.06 32.48 -0.84
CA GLY A 107 -2.15 32.03 -1.90
C GLY A 107 -2.16 30.54 -2.22
N ALA A 108 -2.95 29.73 -1.50
CA ALA A 108 -3.11 28.31 -1.78
C ALA A 108 -4.18 28.05 -2.85
N THR A 109 -4.22 26.82 -3.34
CA THR A 109 -5.24 26.34 -4.27
C THR A 109 -5.82 25.00 -3.78
N THR A 110 -6.99 24.64 -4.27
CA THR A 110 -7.68 23.37 -3.95
C THR A 110 -6.74 22.15 -4.01
N GLN A 111 -5.89 22.07 -5.02
CA GLN A 111 -5.05 20.91 -5.24
C GLN A 111 -3.87 20.85 -4.26
N ASP A 112 -3.37 21.96 -3.78
CA ASP A 112 -2.33 22.00 -2.73
C ASP A 112 -2.81 21.21 -1.47
N LEU A 113 -4.06 21.43 -1.07
CA LEU A 113 -4.64 20.74 0.09
C LEU A 113 -4.97 19.28 -0.21
N THR A 114 -5.60 19.02 -1.35
CA THR A 114 -6.01 17.65 -1.68
C THR A 114 -4.83 16.73 -1.89
N ASP A 115 -3.79 17.17 -2.57
CA ASP A 115 -2.59 16.37 -2.81
C ASP A 115 -1.79 16.17 -1.52
N THR A 116 -1.60 17.22 -0.72
CA THR A 116 -0.94 17.10 0.58
C THR A 116 -1.72 16.16 1.51
N ALA A 117 -3.06 16.23 1.54
CA ALA A 117 -3.87 15.31 2.33
C ALA A 117 -3.72 13.85 1.85
N VAL A 118 -3.66 13.62 0.54
CA VAL A 118 -3.38 12.27 -0.02
C VAL A 118 -2.01 11.77 0.39
N VAL A 119 -0.97 12.61 0.35
CA VAL A 119 0.37 12.26 0.85
C VAL A 119 0.33 11.89 2.33
N LEU A 120 -0.39 12.63 3.17
CA LEU A 120 -0.55 12.34 4.59
C LEU A 120 -1.31 11.02 4.82
N GLN A 121 -2.38 10.75 4.05
CA GLN A 121 -3.11 9.48 4.08
C GLN A 121 -2.22 8.30 3.64
N LEU A 122 -1.40 8.49 2.61
CA LEU A 122 -0.42 7.49 2.15
C LEU A 122 0.69 7.28 3.17
N ARG A 123 1.18 8.33 3.83
CA ARG A 123 2.17 8.21 4.92
C ARG A 123 1.66 7.27 6.02
N ASP A 124 0.44 7.51 6.49
CA ASP A 124 -0.16 6.70 7.56
C ASP A 124 -0.51 5.29 7.07
N THR A 125 -0.98 5.14 5.82
CA THR A 125 -1.18 3.83 5.17
C THR A 125 0.12 3.03 5.10
N LEU A 126 1.20 3.63 4.63
CA LEU A 126 2.49 2.96 4.47
C LEU A 126 3.18 2.67 5.81
N ALA A 127 2.82 3.39 6.88
CA ALA A 127 3.20 3.00 8.24
C ALA A 127 2.55 1.67 8.65
N LEU A 128 1.24 1.48 8.42
CA LEU A 128 0.54 0.21 8.67
C LEU A 128 1.09 -0.93 7.79
N VAL A 129 1.34 -0.64 6.52
CA VAL A 129 1.97 -1.58 5.57
C VAL A 129 3.34 -2.02 6.07
N GLY A 130 4.16 -1.07 6.53
CA GLY A 130 5.48 -1.34 7.10
C GLY A 130 5.42 -2.27 8.31
N GLN A 131 4.49 -2.04 9.23
CA GLN A 131 4.25 -2.93 10.38
C GLN A 131 3.87 -4.34 9.94
N SER A 132 3.00 -4.47 8.94
CA SER A 132 2.59 -5.76 8.40
C SER A 132 3.75 -6.49 7.71
N ILE A 133 4.60 -5.78 6.95
CA ILE A 133 5.81 -6.35 6.34
C ILE A 133 6.75 -6.89 7.42
N ASP A 134 6.99 -6.13 8.49
CA ASP A 134 7.86 -6.56 9.59
C ASP A 134 7.32 -7.80 10.31
N ALA A 135 6.02 -7.86 10.57
CA ALA A 135 5.38 -9.03 11.16
C ALA A 135 5.50 -10.27 10.25
N ILE A 136 5.27 -10.12 8.94
CA ILE A 136 5.44 -11.19 7.94
C ILE A 136 6.89 -11.68 7.90
N ILE A 137 7.87 -10.77 7.87
CA ILE A 137 9.30 -11.11 7.89
C ILE A 137 9.63 -11.93 9.14
N ASN A 138 9.16 -11.52 10.31
CA ASN A 138 9.39 -12.22 11.57
C ASN A 138 8.77 -13.63 11.58
N ALA A 139 7.53 -13.77 11.10
CA ALA A 139 6.87 -15.08 10.97
C ALA A 139 7.63 -16.00 10.00
N LEU A 140 8.06 -15.48 8.85
CA LEU A 140 8.84 -16.22 7.87
C LEU A 140 10.20 -16.66 8.42
N ARG A 141 10.90 -15.82 9.18
CA ARG A 141 12.17 -16.20 9.86
C ARG A 141 11.95 -17.38 10.79
N GLY A 142 10.86 -17.36 11.59
CA GLY A 142 10.49 -18.46 12.46
C GLY A 142 10.23 -19.77 11.69
N LEU A 143 9.53 -19.70 10.56
CA LEU A 143 9.27 -20.85 9.69
C LEU A 143 10.56 -21.38 9.04
N CYS A 144 11.43 -20.49 8.57
CA CYS A 144 12.73 -20.87 8.00
C CYS A 144 13.57 -21.68 9.00
N GLU A 145 13.70 -21.19 10.23
CA GLU A 145 14.50 -21.84 11.26
C GLU A 145 13.89 -23.16 11.71
N ARG A 146 12.57 -23.19 11.93
CA ARG A 146 11.86 -24.40 12.39
C ARG A 146 11.96 -25.55 11.40
N TYR A 147 11.85 -25.26 10.10
CA TYR A 147 11.75 -26.27 9.04
C TYR A 147 12.96 -26.30 8.11
N LYS A 148 14.13 -25.80 8.57
CA LYS A 148 15.36 -25.77 7.77
C LYS A 148 15.83 -27.13 7.27
N THR A 149 15.49 -28.20 7.98
CA THR A 149 15.85 -29.59 7.66
C THR A 149 14.69 -30.47 7.24
N THR A 150 13.44 -29.95 7.23
CA THR A 150 12.26 -30.72 6.85
C THR A 150 12.24 -30.96 5.34
N PRO A 151 12.44 -32.22 4.86
CA PRO A 151 12.55 -32.49 3.43
C PRO A 151 11.18 -32.48 2.76
N MET A 152 11.15 -31.95 1.53
CA MET A 152 10.00 -32.00 0.64
C MET A 152 10.43 -32.06 -0.83
N ALA A 153 9.54 -32.47 -1.71
CA ALA A 153 9.77 -32.37 -3.15
C ALA A 153 9.56 -30.92 -3.62
N ALA A 154 10.56 -30.32 -4.25
CA ALA A 154 10.33 -29.13 -5.08
C ALA A 154 9.41 -29.50 -6.25
N ARG A 155 8.69 -28.48 -6.77
CA ARG A 155 7.86 -28.67 -7.97
C ARG A 155 8.24 -27.67 -9.04
N SER A 156 8.52 -28.18 -10.23
CA SER A 156 8.73 -27.42 -11.46
C SER A 156 7.63 -27.82 -12.46
N ASN A 157 6.92 -26.83 -13.01
CA ASN A 157 5.77 -27.08 -13.88
C ASN A 157 4.74 -28.05 -13.29
N LEU A 158 4.50 -27.92 -11.96
CA LEU A 158 3.62 -28.77 -11.15
C LEU A 158 4.10 -30.23 -10.97
N GLN A 159 5.23 -30.61 -11.53
CA GLN A 159 5.84 -31.95 -11.38
C GLN A 159 6.90 -31.91 -10.26
N GLN A 160 7.05 -33.04 -9.54
CA GLN A 160 8.15 -33.21 -8.62
C GLN A 160 9.51 -33.10 -9.36
N ALA A 161 10.41 -32.31 -8.82
CA ALA A 161 11.74 -32.09 -9.40
C ALA A 161 12.84 -32.67 -8.51
N VAL A 162 13.35 -31.90 -7.56
CA VAL A 162 14.45 -32.29 -6.68
C VAL A 162 14.04 -32.10 -5.22
N PRO A 163 14.74 -32.79 -4.28
CA PRO A 163 14.52 -32.55 -2.87
C PRO A 163 14.96 -31.12 -2.47
N ILE A 164 14.15 -30.48 -1.64
CA ILE A 164 14.49 -29.23 -0.95
C ILE A 164 14.05 -29.34 0.50
N SER A 165 14.39 -28.35 1.33
CA SER A 165 13.72 -28.21 2.62
C SER A 165 12.54 -27.25 2.55
N PHE A 166 11.53 -27.45 3.41
CA PHE A 166 10.43 -26.49 3.53
C PHE A 166 10.94 -25.13 4.01
N GLY A 167 11.93 -25.11 4.92
CA GLY A 167 12.59 -23.87 5.33
C GLY A 167 13.21 -23.11 4.16
N PHE A 168 13.84 -23.79 3.18
CA PHE A 168 14.34 -23.15 1.96
C PHE A 168 13.20 -22.54 1.12
N LYS A 169 12.05 -23.24 1.00
CA LYS A 169 10.87 -22.69 0.32
C LYS A 169 10.40 -21.39 0.98
N MET A 170 10.40 -21.32 2.31
CA MET A 170 10.05 -20.11 3.06
C MET A 170 11.10 -19.01 2.95
N ALA A 171 12.39 -19.37 2.94
CA ALA A 171 13.49 -18.40 2.81
C ALA A 171 13.43 -17.62 1.49
N ARG A 172 13.00 -18.23 0.40
CA ARG A 172 12.79 -17.55 -0.90
C ARG A 172 11.71 -16.46 -0.79
N LEU A 173 10.65 -16.70 -0.03
CA LEU A 173 9.60 -15.70 0.24
C LEU A 173 10.10 -14.62 1.19
N LEU A 174 10.84 -15.00 2.24
CA LEU A 174 11.47 -14.06 3.18
C LEU A 174 12.32 -13.03 2.43
N ALA A 175 13.20 -13.47 1.54
CA ALA A 175 14.02 -12.58 0.72
C ALA A 175 13.19 -11.61 -0.15
N SER A 176 11.99 -12.03 -0.58
CA SER A 176 11.09 -11.16 -1.33
C SER A 176 10.48 -10.06 -0.44
N PHE A 177 10.05 -10.39 0.79
CA PHE A 177 9.51 -9.40 1.72
C PHE A 177 10.59 -8.45 2.25
N GLU A 178 11.82 -8.91 2.45
CA GLU A 178 12.95 -8.04 2.78
C GLU A 178 13.22 -7.01 1.67
N ARG A 179 13.16 -7.40 0.39
CA ARG A 179 13.24 -6.46 -0.73
C ARG A 179 12.05 -5.49 -0.76
N HIS A 180 10.84 -5.91 -0.35
CA HIS A 180 9.71 -4.99 -0.24
C HIS A 180 9.90 -3.97 0.89
N LYS A 181 10.48 -4.38 2.01
CA LYS A 181 10.85 -3.44 3.09
C LYS A 181 11.86 -2.40 2.62
N GLN A 182 12.85 -2.81 1.83
CA GLN A 182 13.82 -1.90 1.22
C GLN A 182 13.13 -0.92 0.26
N ARG A 183 12.28 -1.40 -0.66
CA ARG A 183 11.51 -0.54 -1.59
C ARG A 183 10.63 0.47 -0.86
N LEU A 184 9.97 0.05 0.22
CA LEU A 184 9.17 0.96 1.05
C LEU A 184 10.02 2.12 1.61
N ASN A 185 11.23 1.83 2.08
CA ASN A 185 12.12 2.86 2.61
C ASN A 185 12.65 3.79 1.51
N GLU A 186 12.94 3.26 0.34
CA GLU A 186 13.40 4.01 -0.84
C GLU A 186 12.30 4.89 -1.45
N LEU A 187 11.02 4.47 -1.34
CA LEU A 187 9.85 5.22 -1.83
C LEU A 187 9.57 6.48 -0.98
N LYS A 188 9.70 6.37 0.34
CA LYS A 188 9.28 7.43 1.29
C LYS A 188 9.79 8.84 0.95
N PRO A 189 11.09 9.06 0.65
CA PRO A 189 11.61 10.39 0.36
C PRO A 189 11.02 11.03 -0.90
N ARG A 190 10.60 10.25 -1.88
CA ARG A 190 9.99 10.75 -3.11
C ARG A 190 8.49 11.02 -2.95
N LEU A 191 7.82 10.27 -2.06
CA LEU A 191 6.38 10.35 -1.86
C LEU A 191 5.98 11.34 -0.78
N PHE A 192 6.71 11.41 0.35
CA PHE A 192 6.31 12.22 1.50
C PHE A 192 6.78 13.66 1.36
N VAL A 193 6.33 14.31 0.29
CA VAL A 193 6.63 15.70 -0.04
C VAL A 193 5.35 16.54 -0.06
N LEU A 194 5.48 17.80 0.32
CA LEU A 194 4.40 18.77 0.31
C LEU A 194 3.98 19.09 -1.14
N GLU A 195 2.68 19.35 -1.37
CA GLU A 195 2.25 20.17 -2.52
C GLU A 195 1.71 21.49 -2.00
N PHE A 196 2.45 22.54 -2.26
CA PHE A 196 2.03 23.92 -2.03
C PHE A 196 2.71 24.82 -3.06
N SER A 197 1.98 25.17 -4.09
CA SER A 197 2.55 25.88 -5.24
C SER A 197 1.59 26.91 -5.84
N GLY A 198 0.37 27.00 -5.32
CA GLY A 198 -0.65 27.96 -5.74
C GLY A 198 -1.32 27.58 -7.07
N ALA A 199 -2.00 28.54 -7.69
CA ALA A 199 -2.95 28.29 -8.78
C ALA A 199 -2.36 27.57 -10.01
N ALA A 200 -1.10 27.81 -10.36
CA ALA A 200 -0.44 27.21 -11.51
C ALA A 200 1.04 26.85 -11.22
N GLY A 201 1.35 26.54 -9.97
CA GLY A 201 2.68 26.06 -9.61
C GLY A 201 3.76 27.12 -9.40
N THR A 202 3.42 28.40 -9.39
CA THR A 202 4.41 29.50 -9.42
C THR A 202 4.66 30.16 -8.06
N LEU A 203 3.77 29.95 -7.06
CA LEU A 203 3.74 30.72 -5.79
C LEU A 203 3.74 32.26 -5.97
N ALA A 204 3.46 32.76 -7.17
CA ALA A 204 3.59 34.19 -7.50
C ALA A 204 2.66 35.09 -6.68
N THR A 205 1.61 34.53 -6.08
CA THR A 205 0.70 35.28 -5.20
C THR A 205 1.26 35.45 -3.79
N ILE A 206 2.33 34.77 -3.44
CA ILE A 206 3.03 34.92 -2.16
C ILE A 206 4.20 35.89 -2.37
N ALA A 207 3.89 37.18 -2.29
CA ALA A 207 4.84 38.26 -2.51
C ALA A 207 4.60 39.39 -1.49
N SER A 208 5.54 40.31 -1.31
CA SER A 208 5.42 41.45 -0.39
C SER A 208 4.20 42.31 -0.70
N ALA A 209 3.93 42.56 -1.99
CA ALA A 209 2.80 43.37 -2.47
C ALA A 209 1.41 42.80 -2.05
N SER A 210 1.29 41.50 -1.82
CA SER A 210 0.07 40.84 -1.38
C SER A 210 0.08 40.43 0.09
N SER A 211 1.16 40.73 0.82
CA SER A 211 1.37 40.37 2.21
C SER A 211 1.01 41.50 3.16
N TYR A 212 0.72 41.13 4.43
CA TYR A 212 0.41 42.10 5.48
C TYR A 212 1.63 42.96 5.83
N ASN A 213 2.80 42.36 6.05
CA ASN A 213 4.04 43.06 6.38
C ASN A 213 5.27 42.13 6.12
N ALA A 214 5.35 41.50 4.97
CA ALA A 214 6.47 40.61 4.62
C ALA A 214 7.41 41.27 3.60
N PRO A 215 8.73 40.98 3.66
CA PRO A 215 9.67 41.32 2.61
C PRO A 215 9.53 40.39 1.39
N ASP A 216 10.16 40.74 0.27
CA ASP A 216 10.18 39.86 -0.92
C ASP A 216 11.04 38.59 -0.72
N GLU A 217 12.06 38.70 0.13
CA GLU A 217 12.98 37.59 0.42
C GLU A 217 13.20 37.44 1.93
N VAL A 218 13.36 36.20 2.37
CA VAL A 218 13.72 35.83 3.73
C VAL A 218 14.84 34.80 3.67
N ASP A 219 15.94 35.00 4.40
CA ASP A 219 17.13 34.15 4.42
C ASP A 219 17.74 33.93 3.02
N GLY A 220 17.65 34.94 2.14
CA GLY A 220 18.15 34.87 0.75
C GLY A 220 17.31 33.99 -0.19
N LYS A 221 16.06 33.72 0.18
CA LYS A 221 15.09 32.96 -0.62
C LYS A 221 13.84 33.78 -0.89
N PRO A 222 13.23 33.62 -2.08
CA PRO A 222 11.92 34.21 -2.34
C PRO A 222 10.89 33.81 -1.28
N LEU A 223 10.04 34.77 -0.89
CA LEU A 223 9.07 34.63 0.19
C LEU A 223 8.19 33.37 0.07
N GLY A 224 7.70 33.07 -1.16
CA GLY A 224 6.87 31.88 -1.40
C GLY A 224 7.60 30.56 -1.13
N LEU A 225 8.87 30.46 -1.54
CA LEU A 225 9.67 29.25 -1.28
C LEU A 225 9.98 29.09 0.24
N ARG A 226 10.22 30.20 0.92
CA ARG A 226 10.42 30.15 2.38
C ARG A 226 9.15 29.76 3.13
N CYS A 227 7.99 30.20 2.66
CA CYS A 227 6.69 29.78 3.17
C CYS A 227 6.45 28.27 2.96
N GLN A 228 6.78 27.76 1.77
CA GLN A 228 6.70 26.33 1.45
C GLN A 228 7.56 25.47 2.39
N GLU A 229 8.79 25.89 2.67
CA GLU A 229 9.68 25.18 3.60
C GLU A 229 9.08 25.12 5.02
N LEU A 230 8.56 26.23 5.52
CA LEU A 230 7.97 26.28 6.87
C LEU A 230 6.68 25.46 6.95
N LEU A 231 5.87 25.44 5.91
CA LEU A 231 4.68 24.60 5.86
C LEU A 231 5.05 23.10 5.80
N ALA A 232 6.07 22.73 5.04
CA ALA A 232 6.57 21.37 5.00
C ALA A 232 7.06 20.91 6.40
N GLU A 233 7.77 21.78 7.12
CA GLU A 233 8.22 21.55 8.50
C GLU A 233 7.02 21.33 9.45
N GLU A 234 6.00 22.20 9.39
CA GLU A 234 4.78 22.09 10.21
C GLU A 234 4.01 20.78 9.99
N LEU A 235 4.03 20.23 8.77
CA LEU A 235 3.35 18.99 8.40
C LEU A 235 4.23 17.73 8.50
N GLY A 236 5.53 17.89 8.77
CA GLY A 236 6.50 16.80 8.81
C GLY A 236 6.67 16.13 7.43
N LEU A 237 6.68 16.92 6.36
CA LEU A 237 6.87 16.51 4.98
C LEU A 237 8.18 17.06 4.41
N GLY A 238 8.65 16.45 3.33
CA GLY A 238 9.75 16.98 2.53
C GLY A 238 9.32 18.20 1.72
N VAL A 239 10.28 19.06 1.39
CA VAL A 239 10.08 20.19 0.46
C VAL A 239 10.19 19.65 -0.96
N PRO A 240 9.23 19.91 -1.85
CA PRO A 240 9.32 19.47 -3.24
C PRO A 240 10.39 20.29 -3.99
N THR A 241 11.01 19.69 -5.00
CA THR A 241 11.96 20.39 -5.87
C THR A 241 11.26 21.44 -6.73
N ILE A 242 10.01 21.16 -7.13
CA ILE A 242 9.14 22.02 -7.94
C ILE A 242 7.69 21.59 -7.71
N ALA A 243 6.72 22.42 -8.13
CA ALA A 243 5.30 22.05 -8.20
C ALA A 243 5.09 20.70 -8.92
N TRP A 244 4.20 19.84 -8.37
CA TRP A 244 3.95 18.52 -8.95
C TRP A 244 2.45 18.22 -9.13
N HIS A 245 1.63 19.25 -9.35
CA HIS A 245 0.16 19.13 -9.54
C HIS A 245 -0.23 18.18 -10.67
N THR A 246 0.62 18.03 -11.69
CA THR A 246 0.39 17.17 -12.85
C THR A 246 1.48 16.12 -13.07
N GLU A 247 2.54 16.15 -12.29
CA GLU A 247 3.61 15.15 -12.22
C GLU A 247 3.24 14.09 -11.18
N ARG A 248 2.44 13.07 -11.60
CA ARG A 248 1.77 12.13 -10.70
C ARG A 248 2.51 10.80 -10.51
N ASP A 249 3.75 10.70 -10.97
CA ASP A 249 4.58 9.50 -10.92
C ASP A 249 4.82 9.00 -9.48
N ASN A 250 4.96 9.90 -8.52
CA ASN A 250 5.13 9.57 -7.11
C ASN A 250 3.94 8.79 -6.52
N LEU A 251 2.70 9.18 -6.84
CA LEU A 251 1.49 8.47 -6.40
C LEU A 251 1.30 7.15 -7.14
N ALA A 252 1.61 7.13 -8.44
CA ALA A 252 1.59 5.91 -9.23
C ALA A 252 2.68 4.92 -8.77
N GLU A 253 3.87 5.39 -8.37
CA GLU A 253 4.91 4.56 -7.77
C GLU A 253 4.40 3.87 -6.48
N ALA A 254 3.71 4.60 -5.61
CA ALA A 254 3.12 4.06 -4.39
C ALA A 254 2.08 2.96 -4.69
N ALA A 255 1.19 3.19 -5.65
CA ALA A 255 0.20 2.22 -6.07
C ALA A 255 0.84 0.96 -6.66
N ASN A 256 1.86 1.11 -7.51
CA ASN A 256 2.60 -0.01 -8.10
C ASN A 256 3.43 -0.77 -7.05
N PHE A 257 3.98 -0.10 -6.06
CA PHE A 257 4.62 -0.76 -4.90
C PHE A 257 3.64 -1.68 -4.18
N LEU A 258 2.41 -1.20 -3.88
CA LEU A 258 1.36 -2.00 -3.25
C LEU A 258 0.92 -3.19 -4.14
N ALA A 259 0.88 -3.00 -5.45
CA ALA A 259 0.59 -4.07 -6.40
C ALA A 259 1.68 -5.16 -6.41
N LEU A 260 2.96 -4.79 -6.39
CA LEU A 260 4.08 -5.74 -6.29
C LEU A 260 4.05 -6.52 -4.96
N LEU A 261 3.81 -5.83 -3.87
CA LEU A 261 3.77 -6.41 -2.53
C LEU A 261 2.63 -7.42 -2.39
N THR A 262 1.41 -7.05 -2.80
CA THR A 262 0.25 -7.95 -2.76
C THR A 262 0.38 -9.11 -3.75
N ALA A 263 1.04 -8.92 -4.90
CA ALA A 263 1.35 -10.00 -5.82
C ALA A 263 2.28 -11.07 -5.21
N THR A 264 3.25 -10.65 -4.38
CA THR A 264 4.11 -11.58 -3.61
C THR A 264 3.30 -12.37 -2.60
N SER A 265 2.35 -11.73 -1.91
CA SER A 265 1.39 -12.41 -1.02
C SER A 265 0.54 -13.44 -1.77
N ALA A 266 0.02 -13.07 -2.94
CA ALA A 266 -0.78 -13.96 -3.79
C ALA A 266 0.02 -15.15 -4.34
N LYS A 267 1.33 -14.97 -4.59
CA LYS A 267 2.22 -16.08 -4.97
C LYS A 267 2.27 -17.13 -3.86
N PHE A 268 2.47 -16.73 -2.62
CA PHE A 268 2.42 -17.66 -1.47
C PHE A 268 1.05 -18.30 -1.31
N ALA A 269 -0.03 -17.51 -1.36
CA ALA A 269 -1.39 -18.01 -1.24
C ALA A 269 -1.74 -19.05 -2.31
N THR A 270 -1.20 -18.89 -3.53
CA THR A 270 -1.34 -19.87 -4.61
C THR A 270 -0.61 -21.17 -4.28
N ASP A 271 0.64 -21.10 -3.82
CA ASP A 271 1.38 -22.29 -3.38
C ASP A 271 0.66 -23.00 -2.22
N LEU A 272 0.14 -22.24 -1.24
CA LEU A 272 -0.58 -22.82 -0.10
C LEU A 272 -1.85 -23.54 -0.55
N LYS A 273 -2.65 -22.97 -1.46
CA LYS A 273 -3.81 -23.67 -2.04
C LYS A 273 -3.43 -24.99 -2.68
N LEU A 274 -2.32 -25.03 -3.42
CA LEU A 274 -1.81 -26.25 -4.05
C LEU A 274 -1.34 -27.27 -3.01
N MET A 275 -0.67 -26.80 -1.94
CA MET A 275 -0.24 -27.69 -0.84
C MET A 275 -1.41 -28.19 0.02
N MET A 276 -2.56 -27.47 0.04
CA MET A 276 -3.79 -27.87 0.74
C MET A 276 -4.64 -28.89 -0.01
N GLN A 277 -4.40 -29.14 -1.31
CA GLN A 277 -5.15 -30.15 -2.05
C GLN A 277 -5.12 -31.48 -1.29
N SER A 278 -6.24 -32.21 -1.30
CA SER A 278 -6.42 -33.46 -0.54
C SER A 278 -5.33 -34.48 -0.86
N GLU A 279 -4.92 -34.56 -2.11
CA GLU A 279 -3.90 -35.47 -2.62
C GLU A 279 -2.47 -35.02 -2.22
N VAL A 280 -2.25 -33.76 -1.97
CA VAL A 280 -0.95 -33.17 -1.61
C VAL A 280 -0.79 -33.14 -0.08
N GLY A 281 -1.61 -32.41 0.64
CA GLY A 281 -1.71 -32.40 2.09
C GLY A 281 -0.41 -32.04 2.83
N GLU A 282 0.41 -31.09 2.31
CA GLU A 282 1.71 -30.74 2.86
C GLU A 282 1.68 -29.57 3.84
N ALA A 283 0.76 -28.63 3.63
CA ALA A 283 0.54 -27.49 4.50
C ALA A 283 -0.91 -27.03 4.44
N ARG A 284 -1.38 -26.36 5.48
CA ARG A 284 -2.76 -25.87 5.58
C ARG A 284 -2.81 -24.50 6.23
N GLU A 285 -3.89 -23.75 5.95
CA GLU A 285 -4.21 -22.53 6.68
C GLU A 285 -4.42 -22.82 8.17
N PRO A 286 -4.20 -21.83 9.06
CA PRO A 286 -4.42 -21.98 10.50
C PRO A 286 -5.81 -22.52 10.80
N TYR A 287 -5.89 -23.48 11.72
CA TYR A 287 -7.18 -24.01 12.17
C TYR A 287 -7.89 -23.02 13.09
N VAL A 288 -9.08 -22.64 12.70
CA VAL A 288 -10.06 -21.97 13.57
C VAL A 288 -11.41 -22.65 13.35
N ALA A 289 -12.11 -22.95 14.43
CA ALA A 289 -13.43 -23.59 14.35
C ALA A 289 -14.35 -22.80 13.39
N HIS A 290 -15.00 -23.50 12.48
CA HIS A 290 -15.90 -22.99 11.44
C HIS A 290 -15.24 -22.12 10.33
N ARG A 291 -13.97 -21.75 10.43
CA ARG A 291 -13.29 -21.02 9.36
C ARG A 291 -13.09 -21.91 8.13
N GLY A 292 -13.59 -21.47 6.97
CA GLY A 292 -13.53 -22.24 5.73
C GLY A 292 -14.46 -23.45 5.68
N SER A 293 -15.43 -23.55 6.60
CA SER A 293 -16.38 -24.66 6.64
C SER A 293 -17.22 -24.75 5.37
N SER A 294 -17.52 -25.99 4.97
CA SER A 294 -18.52 -26.27 3.93
C SER A 294 -19.93 -26.32 4.52
N SER A 295 -20.92 -25.84 3.79
CA SER A 295 -22.33 -25.97 4.19
C SER A 295 -22.88 -27.39 4.09
N THR A 296 -22.18 -28.29 3.37
CA THR A 296 -22.66 -29.64 3.07
C THR A 296 -21.69 -30.76 3.48
N MET A 297 -20.40 -30.48 3.56
CA MET A 297 -19.36 -31.48 3.85
C MET A 297 -18.61 -31.13 5.13
N PRO A 298 -18.88 -31.76 6.28
CA PRO A 298 -18.33 -31.35 7.57
C PRO A 298 -16.81 -31.40 7.68
N GLN A 299 -16.16 -32.31 6.95
CA GLN A 299 -14.70 -32.49 6.96
C GLN A 299 -13.94 -31.49 6.07
N LYS A 300 -14.64 -30.75 5.20
CA LYS A 300 -14.02 -29.88 4.21
C LYS A 300 -13.52 -28.58 4.84
N ARG A 301 -12.22 -28.29 4.66
CA ARG A 301 -11.56 -27.04 5.08
C ARG A 301 -11.15 -26.27 3.83
N ASN A 302 -11.89 -25.22 3.49
CA ASN A 302 -11.58 -24.39 2.32
C ASN A 302 -10.45 -23.39 2.61
N PRO A 303 -9.53 -23.15 1.66
CA PRO A 303 -8.44 -22.19 1.79
C PRO A 303 -8.96 -20.74 1.54
N ILE A 304 -9.86 -20.26 2.41
CA ILE A 304 -10.55 -18.98 2.20
C ILE A 304 -9.62 -17.77 2.35
N GLY A 305 -8.66 -17.83 3.26
CA GLY A 305 -7.67 -16.77 3.43
C GLY A 305 -6.82 -16.60 2.18
N SER A 306 -6.34 -17.71 1.62
CA SER A 306 -5.59 -17.74 0.36
C SER A 306 -6.44 -17.28 -0.83
N ALA A 307 -7.72 -17.63 -0.86
CA ALA A 307 -8.63 -17.19 -1.91
C ALA A 307 -8.84 -15.67 -1.86
N TYR A 308 -9.04 -15.10 -0.67
CA TYR A 308 -9.18 -13.66 -0.47
C TYR A 308 -7.91 -12.90 -0.87
N ILE A 309 -6.72 -13.37 -0.46
CA ILE A 309 -5.43 -12.78 -0.85
C ILE A 309 -5.30 -12.74 -2.38
N CYS A 310 -5.60 -13.85 -3.07
CA CYS A 310 -5.52 -13.90 -4.53
C CYS A 310 -6.48 -12.90 -5.20
N GLY A 311 -7.72 -12.80 -4.72
CA GLY A 311 -8.73 -11.87 -5.23
C GLY A 311 -8.34 -10.41 -5.02
N MET A 312 -7.96 -10.04 -3.78
CA MET A 312 -7.52 -8.68 -3.45
C MET A 312 -6.29 -8.27 -4.26
N ALA A 313 -5.28 -9.12 -4.34
CA ALA A 313 -4.07 -8.82 -5.10
C ALA A 313 -4.32 -8.66 -6.60
N ALA A 314 -5.24 -9.43 -7.19
CA ALA A 314 -5.64 -9.26 -8.58
C ALA A 314 -6.31 -7.91 -8.82
N SER A 315 -7.24 -7.51 -7.93
CA SER A 315 -7.93 -6.23 -7.98
C SER A 315 -6.96 -5.06 -7.82
N VAL A 316 -6.02 -5.14 -6.87
CA VAL A 316 -4.99 -4.10 -6.66
C VAL A 316 -4.14 -3.91 -7.92
N ARG A 317 -3.70 -5.00 -8.59
CA ARG A 317 -2.93 -4.89 -9.84
C ARG A 317 -3.72 -4.21 -10.97
N GLY A 318 -5.00 -4.53 -11.09
CA GLY A 318 -5.88 -3.87 -12.08
C GLY A 318 -6.02 -2.37 -11.80
N MET A 319 -6.23 -1.98 -10.55
CA MET A 319 -6.34 -0.57 -10.17
C MET A 319 -5.01 0.19 -10.25
N ALA A 320 -3.87 -0.45 -9.99
CA ALA A 320 -2.56 0.16 -10.17
C ALA A 320 -2.27 0.52 -11.65
N SER A 321 -2.81 -0.26 -12.59
CA SER A 321 -2.78 0.12 -14.02
C SER A 321 -3.54 1.43 -14.27
N SER A 322 -4.69 1.64 -13.62
CA SER A 322 -5.41 2.91 -13.72
C SER A 322 -4.64 4.08 -13.13
N MET A 323 -3.84 3.85 -12.06
CA MET A 323 -2.95 4.89 -11.51
C MET A 323 -1.82 5.26 -12.48
N THR A 324 -1.36 4.32 -13.30
CA THR A 324 -0.39 4.60 -14.36
C THR A 324 -1.01 5.45 -15.47
N GLU A 325 -2.28 5.22 -15.78
CA GLU A 325 -3.04 6.09 -16.71
C GLU A 325 -3.24 7.51 -16.16
N ALA A 326 -3.40 7.66 -14.84
CA ALA A 326 -3.55 8.96 -14.19
C ALA A 326 -2.30 9.86 -14.31
N ILE A 327 -1.14 9.31 -14.68
CA ILE A 327 0.08 10.11 -14.96
C ILE A 327 -0.08 10.96 -16.21
N VAL A 328 -0.92 10.56 -17.17
CA VAL A 328 -1.14 11.26 -18.43
C VAL A 328 -2.09 12.44 -18.18
N ALA A 329 -1.58 13.40 -17.41
CA ALA A 329 -2.29 14.62 -17.05
C ALA A 329 -2.09 15.72 -18.11
N ASP A 330 -3.04 16.66 -18.17
CA ASP A 330 -3.03 17.77 -19.13
C ASP A 330 -2.58 19.08 -18.47
N HIS A 331 -1.67 19.78 -19.11
CA HIS A 331 -1.15 21.09 -18.72
C HIS A 331 -0.72 21.19 -17.24
N GLU A 332 -0.95 22.30 -16.58
CA GLU A 332 -0.62 22.56 -15.18
C GLU A 332 -1.76 22.15 -14.22
N ARG A 333 -2.91 21.69 -14.76
CA ARG A 333 -4.08 21.24 -14.00
C ARG A 333 -4.88 20.23 -14.82
N SER A 334 -4.98 19.01 -14.33
CA SER A 334 -5.60 17.88 -15.06
C SER A 334 -7.13 17.94 -15.10
N THR A 335 -7.71 17.48 -16.23
CA THR A 335 -9.14 17.29 -16.42
C THR A 335 -9.44 15.81 -16.71
N GLY A 336 -9.85 15.05 -15.68
CA GLY A 336 -10.16 13.62 -15.78
C GLY A 336 -9.13 12.69 -15.11
N PRO A 337 -7.84 12.68 -15.52
CA PRO A 337 -6.82 11.85 -14.89
C PRO A 337 -6.73 12.00 -13.36
N TRP A 338 -6.83 13.20 -12.83
CA TRP A 338 -6.82 13.44 -11.38
C TRP A 338 -7.97 12.73 -10.63
N GLN A 339 -9.17 12.66 -11.22
CA GLN A 339 -10.32 11.97 -10.63
C GLN A 339 -10.14 10.44 -10.58
N ILE A 340 -9.28 9.86 -11.44
CA ILE A 340 -8.95 8.43 -11.37
C ILE A 340 -8.33 8.10 -10.00
N GLU A 341 -7.44 8.95 -9.50
CA GLU A 341 -6.80 8.78 -8.18
C GLU A 341 -7.83 8.73 -7.04
N TRP A 342 -8.85 9.60 -7.08
CA TRP A 342 -9.89 9.65 -6.05
C TRP A 342 -10.71 8.37 -5.98
N ILE A 343 -10.88 7.71 -7.13
CA ILE A 343 -11.64 6.46 -7.25
C ILE A 343 -10.80 5.26 -6.80
N VAL A 344 -9.56 5.15 -7.30
CA VAL A 344 -8.82 3.88 -7.18
C VAL A 344 -7.84 3.83 -6.00
N LEU A 345 -7.21 4.94 -5.61
CA LEU A 345 -6.17 4.96 -4.60
C LEU A 345 -6.65 4.53 -3.20
N PRO A 346 -7.81 5.00 -2.69
CA PRO A 346 -8.36 4.52 -1.42
C PRO A 346 -8.62 3.02 -1.42
N GLN A 347 -9.13 2.48 -2.54
CA GLN A 347 -9.43 1.06 -2.70
C GLN A 347 -8.15 0.21 -2.76
N ILE A 348 -7.12 0.68 -3.48
CA ILE A 348 -5.79 0.05 -3.50
C ILE A 348 -5.24 -0.07 -2.07
N CYS A 349 -5.29 1.01 -1.30
CA CYS A 349 -4.79 1.05 0.07
C CYS A 349 -5.57 0.09 0.99
N ALA A 350 -6.90 0.12 0.94
CA ALA A 350 -7.76 -0.74 1.75
C ALA A 350 -7.52 -2.23 1.47
N LEU A 351 -7.60 -2.62 0.20
CA LEU A 351 -7.39 -4.02 -0.21
C LEU A 351 -5.96 -4.49 0.05
N SER A 352 -4.96 -3.62 -0.12
CA SER A 352 -3.56 -3.99 0.14
C SER A 352 -3.31 -4.26 1.63
N HIS A 353 -3.80 -3.40 2.52
CA HIS A 353 -3.64 -3.64 3.95
C HIS A 353 -4.39 -4.89 4.41
N ALA A 354 -5.64 -5.10 3.97
CA ALA A 354 -6.39 -6.32 4.26
C ALA A 354 -5.66 -7.59 3.73
N CYS A 355 -5.12 -7.53 2.52
CA CYS A 355 -4.31 -8.61 1.93
C CYS A 355 -3.10 -8.95 2.81
N LEU A 356 -2.37 -7.95 3.30
CA LEU A 356 -1.22 -8.14 4.18
C LEU A 356 -1.61 -8.70 5.54
N LYS A 357 -2.72 -8.26 6.12
CA LYS A 357 -3.24 -8.82 7.39
C LYS A 357 -3.61 -10.30 7.24
N GLN A 358 -4.25 -10.68 6.15
CA GLN A 358 -4.53 -12.09 5.85
C GLN A 358 -3.22 -12.88 5.64
N THR A 359 -2.25 -12.30 4.93
CA THR A 359 -0.94 -12.91 4.69
C THR A 359 -0.17 -13.14 5.99
N GLN A 360 -0.13 -12.14 6.87
CA GLN A 360 0.45 -12.24 8.21
C GLN A 360 -0.19 -13.39 9.00
N TYR A 361 -1.52 -13.42 9.07
CA TYR A 361 -2.28 -14.46 9.75
C TYR A 361 -1.94 -15.86 9.24
N LEU A 362 -1.80 -16.03 7.93
CA LEU A 362 -1.45 -17.34 7.35
C LEU A 362 -0.04 -17.78 7.75
N PHE A 363 0.96 -16.89 7.74
CA PHE A 363 2.31 -17.27 8.15
C PHE A 363 2.46 -17.53 9.64
N GLU A 364 1.80 -16.74 10.49
CA GLU A 364 1.88 -16.88 11.94
C GLU A 364 1.30 -18.20 12.44
N GLY A 365 0.26 -18.72 11.79
CA GLY A 365 -0.42 -19.93 12.20
C GLY A 365 -0.35 -21.09 11.20
N LEU A 366 0.57 -21.06 10.23
CA LEU A 366 0.68 -22.07 9.18
C LEU A 366 0.82 -23.49 9.77
N GLU A 367 -0.10 -24.39 9.42
CA GLU A 367 -0.01 -25.80 9.76
C GLU A 367 0.84 -26.52 8.71
N VAL A 368 1.94 -27.14 9.15
CA VAL A 368 2.88 -27.87 8.28
C VAL A 368 2.77 -29.36 8.59
N ASP A 369 2.51 -30.18 7.58
CA ASP A 369 2.45 -31.64 7.67
C ASP A 369 3.74 -32.27 7.13
N GLU A 370 4.74 -32.40 8.01
CA GLU A 370 6.04 -32.98 7.66
C GLU A 370 5.92 -34.45 7.19
N LYS A 371 4.95 -35.20 7.72
CA LYS A 371 4.67 -36.58 7.29
C LYS A 371 4.08 -36.60 5.88
N GLY A 372 3.21 -35.63 5.57
CA GLY A 372 2.69 -35.42 4.21
C GLY A 372 3.79 -35.09 3.21
N MET A 373 4.73 -34.21 3.59
CA MET A 373 5.90 -33.87 2.77
C MET A 373 6.78 -35.08 2.50
N GLN A 374 7.08 -35.87 3.55
CA GLN A 374 7.88 -37.09 3.42
C GLN A 374 7.18 -38.11 2.52
N ARG A 375 5.91 -38.40 2.74
CA ARG A 375 5.10 -39.31 1.92
C ARG A 375 5.17 -38.88 0.42
N ASN A 376 4.99 -37.60 0.14
CA ASN A 376 4.99 -37.10 -1.23
C ASN A 376 6.39 -37.16 -1.86
N LEU A 377 7.46 -36.96 -1.10
CA LEU A 377 8.83 -37.12 -1.57
C LEU A 377 9.11 -38.57 -2.01
N GLU A 378 8.53 -39.55 -1.31
CA GLU A 378 8.68 -40.98 -1.58
C GLU A 378 7.85 -41.49 -2.77
N LEU A 379 6.82 -40.74 -3.21
CA LEU A 379 5.96 -41.14 -4.33
C LEU A 379 6.73 -41.44 -5.62
N SER A 380 7.84 -40.74 -5.85
CA SER A 380 8.69 -40.94 -7.03
C SER A 380 9.60 -42.18 -6.93
N LYS A 381 9.55 -42.93 -5.80
CA LYS A 381 10.41 -44.10 -5.57
C LYS A 381 11.90 -43.83 -5.84
N GLY A 382 12.39 -42.66 -5.42
CA GLY A 382 13.77 -42.25 -5.58
C GLY A 382 14.07 -41.50 -6.88
N MET A 383 13.12 -41.34 -7.82
CA MET A 383 13.35 -40.61 -9.07
C MET A 383 13.60 -39.10 -8.82
N VAL A 384 13.18 -38.55 -7.69
CA VAL A 384 13.42 -37.18 -7.27
C VAL A 384 14.93 -36.84 -7.16
N VAL A 385 15.82 -37.84 -7.06
CA VAL A 385 17.29 -37.65 -7.05
C VAL A 385 17.97 -37.97 -8.37
N SER A 386 17.22 -38.24 -9.45
CA SER A 386 17.77 -38.65 -10.76
C SER A 386 18.77 -37.65 -11.33
N GLU A 387 18.58 -36.35 -11.11
CA GLU A 387 19.54 -35.31 -11.53
C GLU A 387 20.90 -35.50 -10.85
N ALA A 388 20.93 -35.75 -9.56
CA ALA A 388 22.18 -36.00 -8.81
C ALA A 388 22.89 -37.26 -9.31
N VAL A 389 22.14 -38.32 -9.59
CA VAL A 389 22.66 -39.56 -10.17
C VAL A 389 23.24 -39.30 -11.56
N MET A 390 22.52 -38.60 -12.43
CA MET A 390 22.98 -38.20 -13.76
C MET A 390 24.29 -37.40 -13.67
N MET A 391 24.35 -36.41 -12.79
CA MET A 391 25.55 -35.57 -12.63
C MET A 391 26.74 -36.36 -12.06
N GLY A 392 26.49 -37.30 -11.15
CA GLY A 392 27.50 -38.22 -10.63
C GLY A 392 28.08 -39.14 -11.72
N LEU A 393 27.23 -39.80 -12.49
CA LEU A 393 27.64 -40.65 -13.64
C LEU A 393 28.28 -39.85 -14.75
N GLY A 394 27.84 -38.62 -14.97
CA GLY A 394 28.35 -37.75 -16.04
C GLY A 394 29.85 -37.49 -15.98
N LYS A 395 30.48 -37.58 -14.81
CA LYS A 395 31.90 -37.46 -14.62
C LYS A 395 32.69 -38.60 -15.29
N THR A 396 32.08 -39.78 -15.40
CA THR A 396 32.71 -41.00 -15.91
C THR A 396 32.30 -41.30 -17.35
N ILE A 397 31.03 -41.14 -17.68
CA ILE A 397 30.48 -41.59 -19.00
C ILE A 397 30.00 -40.43 -19.85
N GLY A 398 30.20 -39.17 -19.43
CA GLY A 398 29.69 -37.99 -20.11
C GLY A 398 28.23 -37.70 -19.79
N ARG A 399 27.89 -36.40 -19.70
CA ARG A 399 26.57 -35.89 -19.21
C ARG A 399 25.41 -36.40 -20.08
N GLN A 400 25.55 -36.35 -21.40
CA GLN A 400 24.48 -36.75 -22.30
C GLN A 400 24.14 -38.25 -22.20
N PHE A 401 25.19 -39.08 -22.18
CA PHE A 401 24.99 -40.52 -22.05
C PHE A 401 24.44 -40.89 -20.66
N ALA A 402 24.90 -40.22 -19.61
CA ALA A 402 24.34 -40.36 -18.25
C ALA A 402 22.84 -40.00 -18.19
N HIS A 403 22.42 -38.96 -18.91
CA HIS A 403 21.02 -38.58 -19.04
C HIS A 403 20.18 -39.70 -19.67
N ASP A 404 20.69 -40.26 -20.79
CA ASP A 404 19.99 -41.31 -21.52
C ASP A 404 19.90 -42.61 -20.69
N VAL A 405 20.94 -42.98 -20.01
CA VAL A 405 20.95 -44.11 -19.03
C VAL A 405 19.89 -43.88 -17.96
N GLY A 406 19.81 -42.65 -17.37
CA GLY A 406 18.78 -42.29 -16.42
C GLY A 406 17.35 -42.44 -16.99
N LYS A 407 17.15 -42.02 -18.23
CA LYS A 407 15.87 -42.14 -18.93
C LYS A 407 15.45 -43.60 -19.15
N TYR A 408 16.35 -44.48 -19.60
CA TYR A 408 16.07 -45.91 -19.79
C TYR A 408 15.82 -46.62 -18.44
N GLY A 409 16.57 -46.33 -17.41
CA GLY A 409 16.32 -46.81 -16.06
C GLY A 409 14.94 -46.44 -15.53
N HIS A 410 14.49 -45.22 -15.79
CA HIS A 410 13.15 -44.75 -15.47
C HIS A 410 12.06 -45.54 -16.23
N THR A 411 12.20 -45.74 -17.51
CA THR A 411 11.26 -46.50 -18.33
C THR A 411 11.14 -47.94 -17.85
N TYR A 412 12.27 -48.57 -17.48
CA TYR A 412 12.28 -49.93 -16.94
C TYR A 412 11.58 -50.05 -15.58
N LEU A 413 11.71 -49.04 -14.70
CA LEU A 413 11.01 -48.99 -13.43
C LEU A 413 9.50 -48.78 -13.62
N LEU A 414 9.07 -47.89 -14.52
CA LEU A 414 7.65 -47.67 -14.81
C LEU A 414 6.95 -48.91 -15.44
N CYS A 415 7.66 -49.72 -16.26
CA CYS A 415 7.07 -50.91 -16.83
C CYS A 415 6.92 -52.09 -15.81
N ARG A 416 7.52 -51.98 -14.63
CA ARG A 416 7.39 -52.96 -13.55
C ARG A 416 6.45 -52.56 -12.41
N LEU A 417 5.84 -51.40 -12.51
CA LEU A 417 4.79 -50.90 -11.61
C LEU A 417 3.43 -51.12 -12.19
#